data_c9a0df63c5af84913b5bffd56178af4d
#
_entry.id   c9a0df63c5af84913b5bffd56178af4d
#
_cell.length_a   1.000
_cell.length_b   1.000
_cell.length_c   1.000
_cell.angle_alpha   90.00
_cell.angle_beta   90.00
_cell.angle_gamma   90.00
#
_symmetry.space_group_name_H-M   'P 1'
#
loop_
_entity.id
_entity.type
_entity.pdbx_description
1 polymer ?
#
loop_
_entity_poly.entity_id
_entity_poly.type
_entity_poly.pdbx_seq_one_letter_code
_entity_poly.pdbx_strand_id
1 'polypeptide(L)'
;MLTLRTLVLALLFLAQAQTYPPPYPRPGTTKVMENDLVIVWDVSWLKQAYPTHRHVYDYAGIYYTDGDRIIVSEQGARSPTHSVAWDTFVLPKGITHSEEGASEQPLRGIFLEFKQPKPVGTIDTRTSPAAFPGASAKQLKDSERVTIWELAPGQLPSPHLHTRDAVVVAFTGLKPRVTFVGRGTVHGDEQTTGADRVFTFEVK
;
A
#
# COMPACT_ATOMS: atom_id res chain seq x y z
N MET A 1 -5.54 -53.34 -50.67
CA MET A 1 -4.93 -52.06 -50.33
C MET A 1 -5.64 -51.49 -49.11
N LEU A 2 -4.99 -51.55 -47.94
CA LEU A 2 -5.58 -51.14 -46.67
C LEU A 2 -4.99 -49.74 -46.34
N THR A 3 -5.79 -48.69 -46.34
CA THR A 3 -5.39 -47.33 -46.00
C THR A 3 -5.42 -47.16 -44.48
N LEU A 4 -4.24 -47.07 -43.87
CA LEU A 4 -4.07 -46.79 -42.46
C LEU A 4 -4.37 -45.31 -42.18
N ARG A 5 -5.51 -45.01 -41.56
CA ARG A 5 -5.86 -43.66 -41.08
C ARG A 5 -5.18 -43.45 -39.72
N THR A 6 -4.08 -42.68 -39.71
CA THR A 6 -3.42 -42.25 -38.48
C THR A 6 -4.27 -41.20 -37.78
N LEU A 7 -4.85 -41.59 -36.63
CA LEU A 7 -5.60 -40.69 -35.77
C LEU A 7 -4.57 -39.91 -34.92
N VAL A 8 -4.32 -38.61 -35.26
CA VAL A 8 -3.50 -37.72 -34.45
C VAL A 8 -4.40 -37.20 -33.33
N LEU A 9 -4.21 -37.72 -32.12
CA LEU A 9 -4.85 -37.22 -30.93
C LEU A 9 -4.09 -35.99 -30.44
N ALA A 10 -4.58 -34.78 -30.78
CA ALA A 10 -4.04 -33.54 -30.24
C ALA A 10 -4.48 -33.40 -28.77
N LEU A 11 -3.59 -33.72 -27.84
CA LEU A 11 -3.76 -33.40 -26.42
C LEU A 11 -3.65 -31.90 -26.23
N LEU A 12 -4.78 -31.21 -26.18
CA LEU A 12 -4.89 -29.83 -25.71
C LEU A 12 -4.65 -29.85 -24.19
N PHE A 13 -3.41 -29.58 -23.77
CA PHE A 13 -3.13 -29.20 -22.39
C PHE A 13 -3.75 -27.82 -22.16
N LEU A 14 -4.95 -27.76 -21.61
CA LEU A 14 -5.49 -26.57 -21.01
C LEU A 14 -4.62 -26.27 -19.78
N ALA A 15 -3.66 -25.37 -19.94
CA ALA A 15 -2.92 -24.81 -18.82
C ALA A 15 -3.96 -24.11 -17.93
N GLN A 16 -4.33 -24.74 -16.82
CA GLN A 16 -5.14 -24.07 -15.81
C GLN A 16 -4.33 -22.90 -15.28
N ALA A 17 -4.83 -21.67 -15.47
CA ALA A 17 -4.22 -20.50 -14.89
C ALA A 17 -4.18 -20.69 -13.37
N GLN A 18 -2.98 -20.73 -12.80
CA GLN A 18 -2.81 -20.89 -11.36
C GLN A 18 -3.39 -19.67 -10.66
N THR A 19 -4.38 -19.88 -9.79
CA THR A 19 -4.99 -18.82 -8.99
C THR A 19 -4.28 -18.78 -7.64
N TYR A 20 -3.78 -17.60 -7.29
CA TYR A 20 -3.14 -17.35 -6.01
C TYR A 20 -4.10 -16.57 -5.09
N PRO A 21 -4.07 -16.82 -3.76
CA PRO A 21 -4.83 -16.01 -2.82
C PRO A 21 -4.30 -14.57 -2.79
N PRO A 22 -5.08 -13.59 -2.31
CA PRO A 22 -4.57 -12.25 -2.02
C PRO A 22 -3.54 -12.29 -0.88
N PRO A 23 -2.69 -11.24 -0.72
CA PRO A 23 -1.67 -11.18 0.32
C PRO A 23 -2.26 -11.11 1.73
N TYR A 24 -3.46 -10.58 1.87
CA TYR A 24 -4.13 -10.33 3.14
C TYR A 24 -5.59 -10.82 3.13
N PRO A 25 -6.15 -11.23 4.31
CA PRO A 25 -5.49 -11.32 5.61
C PRO A 25 -4.53 -12.51 5.73
N ARG A 26 -3.51 -12.38 6.58
CA ARG A 26 -2.59 -13.45 6.96
C ARG A 26 -2.12 -13.26 8.42
N PRO A 27 -1.45 -14.24 9.06
CA PRO A 27 -0.84 -14.04 10.38
C PRO A 27 0.04 -12.79 10.41
N GLY A 28 -0.08 -11.99 11.46
CA GLY A 28 0.64 -10.73 11.60
C GLY A 28 0.01 -9.54 10.87
N THR A 29 -1.24 -9.66 10.37
CA THR A 29 -1.92 -8.52 9.73
C THR A 29 -3.24 -8.18 10.43
N THR A 30 -3.52 -6.87 10.49
CA THR A 30 -4.79 -6.33 10.97
C THR A 30 -5.33 -5.36 9.95
N LYS A 31 -6.59 -5.52 9.52
CA LYS A 31 -7.27 -4.51 8.72
C LYS A 31 -7.59 -3.31 9.60
N VAL A 32 -6.95 -2.18 9.31
CA VAL A 32 -7.15 -0.93 10.07
C VAL A 32 -8.36 -0.16 9.56
N MET A 33 -8.55 -0.14 8.25
CA MET A 33 -9.62 0.61 7.59
C MET A 33 -9.94 0.00 6.22
N GLU A 34 -11.18 0.15 5.80
CA GLU A 34 -11.61 -0.14 4.44
C GLU A 34 -12.74 0.80 4.02
N ASN A 35 -12.67 1.30 2.78
CA ASN A 35 -13.77 2.00 2.11
C ASN A 35 -13.79 1.65 0.61
N ASP A 36 -14.54 2.37 -0.21
CA ASP A 36 -14.66 2.09 -1.66
C ASP A 36 -13.36 2.32 -2.43
N LEU A 37 -12.40 3.09 -1.88
CA LEU A 37 -11.16 3.49 -2.57
C LEU A 37 -9.96 2.69 -2.12
N VAL A 38 -9.85 2.41 -0.82
CA VAL A 38 -8.64 1.83 -0.21
C VAL A 38 -8.98 0.79 0.84
N ILE A 39 -8.05 -0.17 1.01
CA ILE A 39 -7.95 -1.01 2.19
C ILE A 39 -6.63 -0.68 2.86
N VAL A 40 -6.61 -0.48 4.16
CA VAL A 40 -5.40 -0.21 4.94
C VAL A 40 -5.14 -1.33 5.92
N TRP A 41 -3.92 -1.82 5.90
CA TRP A 41 -3.44 -2.92 6.73
C TRP A 41 -2.28 -2.48 7.62
N ASP A 42 -2.29 -2.86 8.90
CA ASP A 42 -1.09 -2.92 9.73
C ASP A 42 -0.50 -4.33 9.55
N VAL A 43 0.72 -4.37 9.04
CA VAL A 43 1.39 -5.60 8.61
C VAL A 43 2.63 -5.83 9.44
N SER A 44 2.75 -7.03 10.02
CA SER A 44 3.95 -7.51 10.69
C SER A 44 4.45 -8.77 10.00
N TRP A 45 5.74 -8.82 9.71
CA TRP A 45 6.41 -10.04 9.21
C TRP A 45 6.95 -10.82 10.40
N LEU A 46 6.10 -11.73 10.93
CA LEU A 46 6.54 -12.66 11.97
C LEU A 46 7.63 -13.57 11.39
N LYS A 47 8.52 -14.09 12.23
CA LYS A 47 9.62 -15.00 11.83
C LYS A 47 9.07 -16.35 11.37
N GLN A 48 8.46 -16.36 10.19
CA GLN A 48 7.87 -17.53 9.54
C GLN A 48 7.73 -17.32 8.03
N ALA A 49 7.53 -18.40 7.28
CA ALA A 49 7.16 -18.33 5.87
C ALA A 49 5.65 -18.07 5.70
N TYR A 50 5.32 -17.32 4.65
CA TYR A 50 3.95 -17.04 4.22
C TYR A 50 3.67 -17.69 2.86
N PRO A 51 2.43 -18.08 2.58
CA PRO A 51 2.06 -18.71 1.31
C PRO A 51 2.32 -17.78 0.11
N THR A 52 2.55 -18.40 -1.04
CA THR A 52 2.56 -17.65 -2.31
C THR A 52 1.21 -16.98 -2.52
N HIS A 53 1.23 -15.70 -2.83
CA HIS A 53 0.06 -14.86 -3.01
C HIS A 53 0.25 -13.91 -4.21
N ARG A 54 -0.85 -13.29 -4.66
CA ARG A 54 -0.83 -12.32 -5.74
C ARG A 54 -1.48 -11.02 -5.31
N HIS A 55 -0.77 -9.91 -5.50
CA HIS A 55 -1.32 -8.58 -5.27
C HIS A 55 -2.36 -8.24 -6.34
N VAL A 56 -3.62 -8.16 -5.95
CA VAL A 56 -4.74 -7.88 -6.85
C VAL A 56 -4.97 -6.39 -7.07
N TYR A 57 -4.40 -5.55 -6.21
CA TYR A 57 -4.44 -4.10 -6.27
C TYR A 57 -3.04 -3.50 -6.41
N ASP A 58 -2.94 -2.31 -7.00
CA ASP A 58 -1.78 -1.45 -6.80
C ASP A 58 -1.70 -1.11 -5.32
N TYR A 59 -0.50 -1.02 -4.77
CA TYR A 59 -0.34 -0.80 -3.34
C TYR A 59 0.85 0.08 -3.02
N ALA A 60 0.76 0.76 -1.90
CA ALA A 60 1.82 1.58 -1.34
C ALA A 60 1.93 1.34 0.15
N GLY A 61 3.01 1.78 0.74
CA GLY A 61 3.16 1.65 2.18
C GLY A 61 4.34 2.40 2.73
N ILE A 62 4.42 2.31 4.06
CA ILE A 62 5.52 2.81 4.86
C ILE A 62 5.91 1.77 5.89
N TYR A 63 7.19 1.46 5.99
CA TYR A 63 7.74 0.69 7.11
C TYR A 63 7.94 1.62 8.31
N TYR A 64 7.62 1.16 9.52
CA TYR A 64 7.85 1.93 10.73
C TYR A 64 8.75 1.22 11.77
N THR A 65 9.30 0.08 11.38
CA THR A 65 10.43 -0.58 12.05
C THR A 65 11.45 -1.01 11.01
N ASP A 66 12.68 -1.22 11.42
CA ASP A 66 13.68 -1.92 10.60
C ASP A 66 13.40 -3.43 10.63
N GLY A 67 13.85 -4.14 9.60
CA GLY A 67 13.78 -5.58 9.61
C GLY A 67 14.12 -6.25 8.29
N ASP A 68 14.37 -7.55 8.39
CA ASP A 68 14.74 -8.41 7.28
C ASP A 68 13.60 -9.34 6.90
N ARG A 69 13.49 -9.59 5.61
CA ARG A 69 12.61 -10.60 5.04
C ARG A 69 13.27 -11.22 3.82
N ILE A 70 12.79 -12.39 3.43
CA ILE A 70 13.17 -13.04 2.18
C ILE A 70 11.95 -13.00 1.27
N ILE A 71 12.11 -12.43 0.08
CA ILE A 71 11.10 -12.48 -0.97
C ILE A 71 11.43 -13.67 -1.86
N VAL A 72 10.45 -14.53 -2.10
CA VAL A 72 10.60 -15.69 -2.96
C VAL A 72 9.73 -15.50 -4.20
N SER A 73 10.35 -15.40 -5.36
CA SER A 73 9.61 -15.21 -6.62
C SER A 73 8.75 -16.43 -6.95
N GLU A 74 7.81 -16.28 -7.88
CA GLU A 74 6.99 -17.38 -8.39
C GLU A 74 7.82 -18.56 -8.92
N GLN A 75 9.03 -18.29 -9.42
CA GLN A 75 9.98 -19.31 -9.91
C GLN A 75 10.91 -19.87 -8.82
N GLY A 76 10.70 -19.46 -7.55
CA GLY A 76 11.46 -19.97 -6.40
C GLY A 76 12.78 -19.23 -6.13
N ALA A 77 13.12 -18.16 -6.87
CA ALA A 77 14.30 -17.36 -6.58
C ALA A 77 14.14 -16.61 -5.27
N ARG A 78 15.11 -16.73 -4.37
CA ARG A 78 15.11 -16.16 -3.02
C ARG A 78 15.95 -14.89 -2.96
N SER A 79 15.37 -13.79 -2.50
CA SER A 79 16.01 -12.48 -2.41
C SER A 79 15.93 -11.94 -0.99
N PRO A 80 17.01 -11.99 -0.20
CA PRO A 80 17.07 -11.31 1.08
C PRO A 80 16.88 -9.80 0.88
N THR A 81 16.05 -9.19 1.70
CA THR A 81 15.70 -7.77 1.63
C THR A 81 15.69 -7.17 3.02
N HIS A 82 16.42 -6.09 3.21
CA HIS A 82 16.37 -5.26 4.41
C HIS A 82 15.47 -4.07 4.15
N SER A 83 14.55 -3.77 5.06
CA SER A 83 13.71 -2.56 5.02
C SER A 83 14.04 -1.69 6.23
N VAL A 84 14.16 -0.39 5.99
CA VAL A 84 14.50 0.61 7.01
C VAL A 84 13.23 1.35 7.43
N ALA A 85 13.13 1.68 8.72
CA ALA A 85 12.02 2.47 9.23
C ALA A 85 11.88 3.79 8.47
N TRP A 86 10.65 4.13 8.18
CA TRP A 86 10.22 5.33 7.43
C TRP A 86 10.46 5.28 5.92
N ASP A 87 11.01 4.19 5.39
CA ASP A 87 11.03 3.97 3.95
C ASP A 87 9.61 3.75 3.42
N THR A 88 9.34 4.41 2.29
CA THR A 88 8.06 4.30 1.57
C THR A 88 8.25 3.60 0.22
N PHE A 89 7.22 2.93 -0.23
CA PHE A 89 7.22 2.27 -1.54
C PHE A 89 5.86 2.44 -2.23
N VAL A 90 5.87 2.27 -3.55
CA VAL A 90 4.68 2.12 -4.40
C VAL A 90 4.96 0.98 -5.36
N LEU A 91 4.07 0.01 -5.46
CA LEU A 91 4.23 -1.16 -6.30
C LEU A 91 2.93 -1.46 -7.07
N PRO A 92 3.03 -1.96 -8.31
CA PRO A 92 1.87 -2.27 -9.12
C PRO A 92 1.18 -3.57 -8.67
N LYS A 93 -0.08 -3.73 -9.01
CA LYS A 93 -0.79 -5.01 -8.95
C LYS A 93 -0.15 -6.07 -9.85
N GLY A 94 -0.50 -7.32 -9.60
CA GLY A 94 -0.09 -8.46 -10.44
C GLY A 94 1.19 -9.14 -9.98
N ILE A 95 1.93 -8.58 -9.02
CA ILE A 95 3.11 -9.21 -8.43
C ILE A 95 2.67 -10.49 -7.70
N THR A 96 3.34 -11.60 -8.01
CA THR A 96 3.14 -12.91 -7.38
C THR A 96 4.44 -13.32 -6.70
N HIS A 97 4.37 -13.58 -5.40
CA HIS A 97 5.52 -14.03 -4.61
C HIS A 97 5.07 -14.69 -3.30
N SER A 98 6.01 -15.28 -2.58
CA SER A 98 5.88 -15.56 -1.15
C SER A 98 6.91 -14.76 -0.37
N GLU A 99 6.73 -14.66 0.94
CA GLU A 99 7.61 -13.93 1.83
C GLU A 99 7.94 -14.78 3.06
N GLU A 100 9.10 -14.50 3.65
CA GLU A 100 9.49 -15.05 4.95
C GLU A 100 10.00 -13.90 5.82
N GLY A 101 9.44 -13.75 7.02
CA GLY A 101 10.02 -12.85 8.01
C GLY A 101 11.32 -13.43 8.56
N ALA A 102 12.40 -12.65 8.59
CA ALA A 102 13.74 -13.11 8.97
C ALA A 102 14.28 -12.47 10.24
N SER A 103 13.73 -11.33 10.67
CA SER A 103 14.16 -10.64 11.90
C SER A 103 13.53 -11.23 13.15
N GLU A 104 14.26 -11.20 14.28
CA GLU A 104 13.73 -11.53 15.61
C GLU A 104 12.62 -10.56 16.03
N GLN A 105 12.85 -9.26 15.84
CA GLN A 105 11.80 -8.26 15.97
C GLN A 105 11.10 -8.11 14.60
N PRO A 106 9.78 -8.28 14.55
CA PRO A 106 9.07 -8.22 13.27
C PRO A 106 9.27 -6.88 12.55
N LEU A 107 9.60 -6.92 11.26
CA LEU A 107 9.42 -5.78 10.38
C LEU A 107 7.94 -5.40 10.39
N ARG A 108 7.62 -4.12 10.53
CA ARG A 108 6.24 -3.63 10.55
C ARG A 108 6.03 -2.50 9.55
N GLY A 109 4.82 -2.43 8.98
CA GLY A 109 4.45 -1.38 8.05
C GLY A 109 2.94 -1.13 7.98
N ILE A 110 2.56 0.07 7.56
CA ILE A 110 1.20 0.39 7.14
C ILE A 110 1.14 0.32 5.63
N PHE A 111 0.25 -0.53 5.11
CA PHE A 111 0.09 -0.79 3.69
C PHE A 111 -1.31 -0.42 3.23
N LEU A 112 -1.38 0.22 2.07
CA LEU A 112 -2.60 0.67 1.42
C LEU A 112 -2.77 -0.08 0.09
N GLU A 113 -3.88 -0.76 -0.09
CA GLU A 113 -4.31 -1.34 -1.37
C GLU A 113 -5.33 -0.41 -2.03
N PHE A 114 -5.09 -0.02 -3.29
CA PHE A 114 -5.96 0.92 -4.02
C PHE A 114 -6.95 0.15 -4.88
N LYS A 115 -8.23 0.11 -4.47
CA LYS A 115 -9.28 -0.69 -5.12
C LYS A 115 -9.56 -0.24 -6.55
N GLN A 116 -9.94 1.00 -6.73
CA GLN A 116 -10.32 1.56 -8.03
C GLN A 116 -9.94 3.04 -8.11
N PRO A 117 -9.57 3.55 -9.28
CA PRO A 117 -9.49 4.98 -9.46
C PRO A 117 -10.90 5.57 -9.39
N LYS A 118 -11.11 6.56 -8.53
CA LYS A 118 -12.35 7.32 -8.50
C LYS A 118 -12.20 8.51 -9.43
N PRO A 119 -13.20 8.84 -10.27
CA PRO A 119 -13.16 10.04 -11.07
C PRO A 119 -12.92 11.27 -10.18
N VAL A 120 -11.91 12.05 -10.51
CA VAL A 120 -11.60 13.29 -9.79
C VAL A 120 -12.46 14.39 -10.39
N GLY A 121 -13.51 14.80 -9.68
CA GLY A 121 -14.26 16.00 -10.03
C GLY A 121 -13.46 17.28 -9.74
N THR A 122 -13.86 18.39 -10.33
CA THR A 122 -13.29 19.70 -10.04
C THR A 122 -13.73 20.16 -8.66
N ILE A 123 -12.80 20.66 -7.84
CA ILE A 123 -13.09 21.31 -6.57
C ILE A 123 -12.89 22.82 -6.74
N ASP A 124 -13.87 23.62 -6.33
CA ASP A 124 -13.71 25.06 -6.31
C ASP A 124 -12.82 25.47 -5.11
N THR A 125 -11.65 25.99 -5.41
CA THR A 125 -10.67 26.41 -4.40
C THR A 125 -10.64 27.92 -4.18
N ARG A 126 -11.47 28.69 -4.88
CA ARG A 126 -11.42 30.17 -4.87
C ARG A 126 -11.71 30.79 -3.50
N THR A 127 -12.50 30.12 -2.68
CA THR A 127 -12.90 30.60 -1.34
C THR A 127 -12.35 29.72 -0.21
N SER A 128 -11.51 28.75 -0.54
CA SER A 128 -11.04 27.76 0.40
C SER A 128 -9.73 28.18 1.09
N PRO A 129 -9.44 27.64 2.28
CA PRO A 129 -8.11 27.74 2.86
C PRO A 129 -7.03 27.19 1.90
N ALA A 130 -5.77 27.40 2.27
CA ALA A 130 -4.66 26.88 1.48
C ALA A 130 -4.83 25.37 1.22
N ALA A 131 -4.63 24.97 -0.03
CA ALA A 131 -4.77 23.56 -0.39
C ALA A 131 -3.55 22.76 0.14
N PHE A 132 -3.82 21.53 0.60
CA PHE A 132 -2.78 20.54 0.82
C PHE A 132 -2.06 20.25 -0.52
N PRO A 133 -0.72 20.04 -0.57
CA PRO A 133 0.15 19.73 0.58
C PRO A 133 0.75 20.92 1.30
N GLY A 134 0.66 22.16 0.78
CA GLY A 134 1.37 23.31 1.34
C GLY A 134 2.89 23.25 1.18
N ALA A 135 3.58 24.34 1.52
CA ALA A 135 5.02 24.48 1.28
C ALA A 135 5.91 23.64 2.23
N SER A 136 5.37 23.20 3.36
CA SER A 136 6.12 22.44 4.37
C SER A 136 6.09 20.92 4.17
N ALA A 137 5.29 20.44 3.23
CA ALA A 137 5.20 19.01 2.92
C ALA A 137 6.36 18.59 2.00
N LYS A 138 7.04 17.50 2.36
CA LYS A 138 8.09 16.88 1.55
C LYS A 138 7.50 15.74 0.75
N GLN A 139 7.54 15.84 -0.57
CA GLN A 139 7.15 14.74 -1.44
C GLN A 139 8.19 13.62 -1.40
N LEU A 140 7.76 12.41 -1.02
CA LEU A 140 8.60 11.22 -0.95
C LEU A 140 8.50 10.37 -2.21
N LYS A 141 7.29 10.17 -2.71
CA LYS A 141 7.00 9.37 -3.90
C LYS A 141 5.87 10.03 -4.70
N ASP A 142 5.92 9.83 -6.00
CA ASP A 142 4.84 10.17 -6.93
C ASP A 142 4.65 9.05 -7.96
N SER A 143 3.40 8.66 -8.18
CA SER A 143 3.02 7.62 -9.12
C SER A 143 1.67 7.94 -9.76
N GLU A 144 1.22 7.08 -10.67
CA GLU A 144 -0.12 7.20 -11.26
C GLU A 144 -1.25 7.00 -10.24
N ARG A 145 -0.99 6.31 -9.11
CA ARG A 145 -2.01 5.91 -8.12
C ARG A 145 -2.00 6.73 -6.86
N VAL A 146 -0.84 7.23 -6.46
CA VAL A 146 -0.68 7.89 -5.17
C VAL A 146 0.52 8.83 -5.17
N THR A 147 0.39 9.96 -4.49
CA THR A 147 1.51 10.79 -4.06
C THR A 147 1.68 10.61 -2.55
N ILE A 148 2.91 10.34 -2.10
CA ILE A 148 3.23 10.18 -0.68
C ILE A 148 4.00 11.40 -0.21
N TRP A 149 3.49 12.01 0.87
CA TRP A 149 4.05 13.19 1.51
C TRP A 149 4.48 12.87 2.93
N GLU A 150 5.60 13.42 3.37
CA GLU A 150 6.00 13.52 4.77
C GLU A 150 5.76 14.93 5.25
N LEU A 151 5.21 15.06 6.44
CA LEU A 151 4.84 16.33 7.07
C LEU A 151 5.53 16.44 8.41
N ALA A 152 6.14 17.58 8.68
CA ALA A 152 6.57 17.88 10.03
C ALA A 152 5.31 18.20 10.87
N PRO A 153 5.15 17.59 12.04
CA PRO A 153 4.01 17.86 12.92
C PRO A 153 3.89 19.35 13.26
N GLY A 154 2.67 19.87 13.23
CA GLY A 154 2.39 21.28 13.51
C GLY A 154 2.81 22.28 12.42
N GLN A 155 3.26 21.80 11.27
CA GLN A 155 3.66 22.67 10.14
C GLN A 155 2.62 22.77 9.01
N LEU A 156 1.53 22.03 9.09
CA LEU A 156 0.43 22.20 8.15
C LEU A 156 -0.30 23.52 8.39
N PRO A 157 -0.67 24.26 7.33
CA PRO A 157 -1.61 25.35 7.46
C PRO A 157 -2.89 24.80 8.07
N SER A 158 -3.38 25.41 9.14
CA SER A 158 -4.64 25.02 9.77
C SER A 158 -5.61 26.21 9.75
N PRO A 159 -6.80 26.05 9.14
CA PRO A 159 -7.28 24.89 8.39
C PRO A 159 -6.71 24.81 6.95
N HIS A 160 -6.76 23.62 6.34
CA HIS A 160 -6.37 23.38 4.95
C HIS A 160 -7.40 22.51 4.21
N LEU A 161 -7.37 22.57 2.87
CA LEU A 161 -8.29 21.84 2.00
C LEU A 161 -7.58 20.66 1.32
N HIS A 162 -8.13 19.45 1.40
CA HIS A 162 -7.72 18.33 0.58
C HIS A 162 -8.40 18.38 -0.79
N THR A 163 -7.62 18.55 -1.85
CA THR A 163 -8.15 18.54 -3.22
C THR A 163 -8.29 17.12 -3.78
N ARG A 164 -7.73 16.13 -3.08
CA ARG A 164 -7.81 14.69 -3.37
C ARG A 164 -8.21 13.93 -2.13
N ASP A 165 -8.75 12.72 -2.34
CA ASP A 165 -8.94 11.76 -1.26
C ASP A 165 -7.55 11.36 -0.70
N ALA A 166 -7.43 11.26 0.62
CA ALA A 166 -6.16 10.99 1.26
C ALA A 166 -6.29 10.04 2.45
N VAL A 167 -5.23 9.28 2.70
CA VAL A 167 -5.04 8.54 3.94
C VAL A 167 -3.91 9.20 4.71
N VAL A 168 -4.19 9.69 5.90
CA VAL A 168 -3.23 10.27 6.83
C VAL A 168 -2.81 9.20 7.82
N VAL A 169 -1.50 8.96 7.93
CA VAL A 169 -0.89 8.03 8.88
C VAL A 169 -0.01 8.83 9.83
N ALA A 170 -0.46 8.99 11.06
CA ALA A 170 0.24 9.72 12.11
C ALA A 170 0.82 8.74 13.13
N PHE A 171 2.07 8.90 13.50
CA PHE A 171 2.77 8.05 14.45
C PHE A 171 3.08 8.81 15.73
N THR A 172 2.81 8.16 16.88
CA THR A 172 3.35 8.55 18.18
C THR A 172 4.24 7.40 18.67
N GLY A 173 5.56 7.59 18.63
CA GLY A 173 6.52 6.49 18.67
C GLY A 173 6.25 5.51 17.52
N LEU A 174 6.05 4.22 17.84
CA LEU A 174 5.72 3.18 16.87
C LEU A 174 4.22 2.82 16.84
N LYS A 175 3.36 3.72 17.29
CA LYS A 175 1.89 3.52 17.29
C LYS A 175 1.26 4.31 16.16
N PRO A 176 0.80 3.67 15.09
CA PRO A 176 0.11 4.34 14.00
C PRO A 176 -1.34 4.70 14.37
N ARG A 177 -1.78 5.86 13.91
CA ARG A 177 -3.17 6.26 13.81
C ARG A 177 -3.46 6.55 12.33
N VAL A 178 -4.48 5.93 11.78
CA VAL A 178 -4.85 6.04 10.38
C VAL A 178 -6.20 6.75 10.27
N THR A 179 -6.27 7.77 9.41
CA THR A 179 -7.49 8.53 9.16
C THR A 179 -7.67 8.71 7.65
N PHE A 180 -8.88 8.51 7.16
CA PHE A 180 -9.25 8.87 5.80
C PHE A 180 -9.80 10.29 5.76
N VAL A 181 -9.30 11.08 4.80
CA VAL A 181 -9.75 12.44 4.55
C VAL A 181 -10.31 12.50 3.13
N GLY A 182 -11.60 12.72 3.01
CA GLY A 182 -12.26 12.81 1.72
C GLY A 182 -11.89 14.10 0.98
N ARG A 183 -11.82 14.01 -0.33
CA ARG A 183 -11.66 15.16 -1.21
C ARG A 183 -12.73 16.22 -0.92
N GLY A 184 -12.32 17.50 -0.90
CA GLY A 184 -13.19 18.62 -0.55
C GLY A 184 -13.30 18.88 0.94
N THR A 185 -12.67 18.05 1.78
CA THR A 185 -12.65 18.25 3.22
C THR A 185 -11.71 19.39 3.58
N VAL A 186 -12.20 20.31 4.40
CA VAL A 186 -11.40 21.32 5.11
C VAL A 186 -11.29 20.88 6.55
N HIS A 187 -10.07 20.77 7.07
CA HIS A 187 -9.83 20.40 8.46
C HIS A 187 -8.55 21.04 9.00
N GLY A 188 -8.37 21.00 10.32
CA GLY A 188 -7.17 21.45 11.03
C GLY A 188 -6.19 20.30 11.33
N ASP A 189 -5.50 20.43 12.46
CA ASP A 189 -4.42 19.50 12.85
C ASP A 189 -4.90 18.31 13.71
N GLU A 190 -6.20 18.14 13.89
CA GLU A 190 -6.77 17.16 14.81
C GLU A 190 -6.35 15.72 14.50
N GLN A 191 -6.10 15.39 13.21
CA GLN A 191 -5.61 14.07 12.80
C GLN A 191 -4.13 13.87 13.11
N THR A 192 -3.35 14.94 13.32
CA THR A 192 -1.91 14.92 13.49
C THR A 192 -1.45 15.35 14.88
N THR A 193 -2.38 15.83 15.73
CA THR A 193 -2.07 16.27 17.08
C THR A 193 -1.37 15.21 17.90
N GLY A 194 -0.22 15.58 18.49
CA GLY A 194 0.60 14.70 19.31
C GLY A 194 1.39 13.63 18.53
N ALA A 195 1.42 13.71 17.20
CA ALA A 195 2.24 12.83 16.39
C ALA A 195 3.69 13.31 16.33
N ASP A 196 4.62 12.35 16.30
CA ASP A 196 6.05 12.59 16.07
C ASP A 196 6.37 12.63 14.57
N ARG A 197 5.60 11.88 13.76
CA ARG A 197 5.73 11.82 12.30
C ARG A 197 4.36 11.68 11.64
N VAL A 198 4.21 12.28 10.49
CA VAL A 198 2.97 12.24 9.71
C VAL A 198 3.28 11.97 8.25
N PHE A 199 2.56 11.03 7.68
CA PHE A 199 2.61 10.71 6.25
C PHE A 199 1.21 10.81 5.66
N THR A 200 1.11 11.41 4.49
CA THR A 200 -0.15 11.51 3.75
C THR A 200 -0.02 10.83 2.40
N PHE A 201 -0.94 9.93 2.13
CA PHE A 201 -1.08 9.21 0.87
C PHE A 201 -2.27 9.81 0.11
N GLU A 202 -2.00 10.74 -0.81
CA GLU A 202 -3.02 11.31 -1.70
C GLU A 202 -3.35 10.34 -2.82
N VAL A 203 -4.59 9.87 -2.89
CA VAL A 203 -5.08 8.91 -3.90
C VAL A 203 -5.40 9.66 -5.21
N LYS A 204 -4.90 9.14 -6.33
CA LYS A 204 -5.09 9.70 -7.68
C LYS A 204 -6.14 8.92 -8.48
#